data_e53b66b8b9953571b1661cf874cc0a31
#
_entry.id   e53b66b8b9953571b1661cf874cc0a31
#
_cell.length_a   1.000
_cell.length_b   1.000
_cell.length_c   1.000
_cell.angle_alpha   90.00
_cell.angle_beta   90.00
_cell.angle_gamma   90.00
#
_symmetry.space_group_name_H-M   'P 1'
#
loop_
_entity.id
_entity.type
_entity.pdbx_description
1 polymer ?
#
loop_
_entity_poly.entity_id
_entity_poly.type
_entity_poly.pdbx_seq_one_letter_code
_entity_poly.pdbx_strand_id
1 'polypeptide(L)'
;MNALIIGCSDGRIAARLDALLREVGAPEAHRLIVPGGPLPFTRPGTERRVALGCVREIVESNDVRTILLVSHQECAAYEHALGGLGFDQQELLERDLRRVTTLLETTFPGVDVHSYVIPWRENGGSAGYGPAAPVD
;
A
#
# COMPACT_ATOMS: atom_id res chain seq x y z
N MET A 1 -6.62 12.39 -13.12
CA MET A 1 -6.39 10.92 -12.98
C MET A 1 -7.34 10.39 -11.91
N ASN A 2 -8.18 9.43 -12.27
CA ASN A 2 -9.04 8.74 -11.31
C ASN A 2 -8.23 7.62 -10.63
N ALA A 3 -7.73 7.90 -9.45
CA ALA A 3 -6.83 7.00 -8.76
C ALA A 3 -7.35 6.64 -7.35
N LEU A 4 -6.91 5.49 -6.88
CA LEU A 4 -7.07 5.04 -5.50
C LEU A 4 -5.69 4.77 -4.93
N ILE A 5 -5.39 5.30 -3.75
CA ILE A 5 -4.21 4.90 -3.00
C ILE A 5 -4.61 3.96 -1.86
N ILE A 6 -3.88 2.87 -1.73
CA ILE A 6 -4.03 1.91 -0.64
C ILE A 6 -2.76 2.00 0.20
N GLY A 7 -2.89 2.33 1.46
CA GLY A 7 -1.74 2.52 2.35
C GLY A 7 -2.05 2.14 3.79
N CYS A 8 -1.00 2.18 4.62
CA CYS A 8 -1.10 1.84 6.03
C CYS A 8 -1.70 2.98 6.85
N SER A 9 -2.41 2.61 7.90
CA SER A 9 -3.00 3.53 8.87
C SER A 9 -1.98 4.23 9.78
N ASP A 10 -0.70 3.90 9.67
CA ASP A 10 0.36 4.55 10.45
C ASP A 10 0.44 6.03 10.11
N GLY A 11 0.12 6.88 11.08
CA GLY A 11 0.11 8.33 10.88
C GLY A 11 1.46 8.93 10.51
N ARG A 12 2.56 8.23 10.81
CA ARG A 12 3.91 8.70 10.49
C ARG A 12 4.19 8.76 9.00
N ILE A 13 3.47 7.99 8.17
CA ILE A 13 3.66 7.99 6.72
C ILE A 13 2.66 8.87 5.97
N ALA A 14 1.71 9.48 6.65
CA ALA A 14 0.64 10.25 6.00
C ALA A 14 1.18 11.32 5.05
N ALA A 15 2.20 12.08 5.47
CA ALA A 15 2.81 13.10 4.63
C ALA A 15 3.51 12.52 3.40
N ARG A 16 4.05 11.30 3.51
CA ARG A 16 4.69 10.62 2.37
C ARG A 16 3.67 10.12 1.35
N LEU A 17 2.50 9.69 1.81
CA LEU A 17 1.40 9.34 0.92
C LEU A 17 0.90 10.59 0.18
N ASP A 18 0.72 11.70 0.87
CA ASP A 18 0.34 12.97 0.26
C ASP A 18 1.35 13.43 -0.79
N ALA A 19 2.64 13.32 -0.47
CA ALA A 19 3.71 13.70 -1.38
C ALA A 19 3.71 12.83 -2.64
N LEU A 20 3.52 11.52 -2.49
CA LEU A 20 3.42 10.60 -3.62
C LEU A 20 2.25 10.97 -4.54
N LEU A 21 1.09 11.24 -3.97
CA LEU A 21 -0.08 11.62 -4.76
C LEU A 21 0.14 12.91 -5.54
N ARG A 22 0.80 13.89 -4.96
CA ARG A 22 1.16 15.12 -5.67
C ARG A 22 2.15 14.85 -6.80
N GLU A 23 3.16 14.01 -6.52
CA GLU A 23 4.18 13.66 -7.50
C GLU A 23 3.61 12.97 -8.73
N VAL A 24 2.66 12.05 -8.56
CA VAL A 24 2.01 11.35 -9.67
C VAL A 24 0.86 12.13 -10.31
N GLY A 25 0.55 13.31 -9.80
CA GLY A 25 -0.51 14.16 -10.36
C GLY A 25 -1.92 13.76 -9.94
N ALA A 26 -2.09 13.11 -8.79
CA ALA A 26 -3.38 12.65 -8.28
C ALA A 26 -3.64 13.11 -6.84
N PRO A 27 -3.56 14.42 -6.53
CA PRO A 27 -3.70 14.90 -5.15
C PRO A 27 -5.07 14.63 -4.53
N GLU A 28 -6.09 14.44 -5.36
CA GLU A 28 -7.47 14.17 -4.93
C GLU A 28 -7.86 12.69 -5.06
N ALA A 29 -6.88 11.78 -5.12
CA ALA A 29 -7.14 10.35 -5.20
C ALA A 29 -8.00 9.87 -4.03
N HIS A 30 -8.83 8.88 -4.31
CA HIS A 30 -9.52 8.14 -3.25
C HIS A 30 -8.51 7.41 -2.39
N ARG A 31 -8.83 7.18 -1.11
CA ARG A 31 -7.90 6.58 -0.16
C ARG A 31 -8.56 5.42 0.58
N LEU A 32 -7.88 4.28 0.58
CA LEU A 32 -8.20 3.16 1.44
C LEU A 32 -7.01 2.97 2.38
N ILE A 33 -7.19 3.37 3.63
CA ILE A 33 -6.13 3.37 4.64
C ILE A 33 -6.47 2.31 5.68
N VAL A 34 -5.66 1.26 5.72
CA VAL A 34 -5.87 0.10 6.57
C VAL A 34 -4.56 -0.33 7.22
N PRO A 35 -4.58 -1.00 8.39
CA PRO A 35 -3.36 -1.50 9.00
C PRO A 35 -2.58 -2.41 8.05
N GLY A 36 -1.30 -2.08 7.83
CA GLY A 36 -0.43 -2.84 6.95
C GLY A 36 -0.59 -2.56 5.45
N GLY A 37 -1.49 -1.67 5.04
CA GLY A 37 -1.73 -1.39 3.61
C GLY A 37 -2.15 -2.62 2.83
N PRO A 38 -1.24 -3.30 2.08
CA PRO A 38 -1.58 -4.52 1.35
C PRO A 38 -1.84 -5.75 2.21
N LEU A 39 -1.47 -5.73 3.49
CA LEU A 39 -1.51 -6.91 4.37
C LEU A 39 -2.87 -7.63 4.39
N PRO A 40 -4.03 -6.96 4.55
CA PRO A 40 -5.33 -7.65 4.56
C PRO A 40 -5.62 -8.45 3.30
N PHE A 41 -5.10 -8.00 2.16
CA PHE A 41 -5.29 -8.70 0.89
C PHE A 41 -4.50 -10.02 0.82
N THR A 42 -3.46 -10.16 1.63
CA THR A 42 -2.63 -11.38 1.68
C THR A 42 -3.24 -12.48 2.52
N ARG A 43 -4.29 -12.17 3.28
CA ARG A 43 -4.94 -13.11 4.21
C ARG A 43 -6.23 -13.65 3.61
N PRO A 44 -6.25 -14.91 3.15
CA PRO A 44 -7.46 -15.51 2.57
C PRO A 44 -8.62 -15.52 3.56
N GLY A 45 -9.83 -15.42 3.04
CA GLY A 45 -11.06 -15.44 3.82
C GLY A 45 -11.65 -14.08 4.05
N THR A 46 -12.15 -13.82 5.25
CA THR A 46 -12.96 -12.63 5.55
C THR A 46 -12.21 -11.32 5.36
N GLU A 47 -10.95 -11.23 5.83
CA GLU A 47 -10.17 -9.99 5.70
C GLU A 47 -10.00 -9.60 4.23
N ARG A 48 -9.59 -10.56 3.40
CA ARG A 48 -9.43 -10.32 1.95
C ARG A 48 -10.75 -9.92 1.29
N ARG A 49 -11.83 -10.59 1.62
CA ARG A 49 -13.14 -10.29 1.04
C ARG A 49 -13.60 -8.88 1.38
N VAL A 50 -13.43 -8.46 2.63
CA VAL A 50 -13.80 -7.11 3.06
C VAL A 50 -12.93 -6.07 2.36
N ALA A 51 -11.62 -6.29 2.31
CA ALA A 51 -10.70 -5.37 1.64
C ALA A 51 -11.01 -5.25 0.14
N LEU A 52 -11.21 -6.36 -0.55
CA LEU A 52 -11.60 -6.35 -1.97
C LEU A 52 -12.95 -5.70 -2.19
N GLY A 53 -13.90 -5.88 -1.27
CA GLY A 53 -15.21 -5.22 -1.33
C GLY A 53 -15.10 -3.71 -1.24
N CYS A 54 -14.22 -3.19 -0.38
CA CYS A 54 -13.94 -1.76 -0.29
C CYS A 54 -13.33 -1.22 -1.59
N VAL A 55 -12.36 -1.94 -2.15
CA VAL A 55 -11.75 -1.55 -3.42
C VAL A 55 -12.79 -1.55 -4.54
N ARG A 56 -13.62 -2.59 -4.62
CA ARG A 56 -14.68 -2.70 -5.63
C ARG A 56 -15.63 -1.50 -5.59
N GLU A 57 -16.08 -1.16 -4.39
CA GLU A 57 -16.99 -0.03 -4.22
C GLU A 57 -16.36 1.28 -4.72
N ILE A 58 -15.10 1.52 -4.36
CA ILE A 58 -14.41 2.74 -4.79
C ILE A 58 -14.16 2.73 -6.31
N VAL A 59 -13.67 1.61 -6.83
CA VAL A 59 -13.34 1.47 -8.26
C VAL A 59 -14.57 1.64 -9.14
N GLU A 60 -15.66 0.94 -8.80
CA GLU A 60 -16.88 0.97 -9.62
C GLU A 60 -17.65 2.27 -9.51
N SER A 61 -17.74 2.84 -8.30
CA SER A 61 -18.49 4.09 -8.09
C SER A 61 -17.79 5.32 -8.66
N ASN A 62 -16.48 5.26 -8.88
CA ASN A 62 -15.68 6.43 -9.26
C ASN A 62 -14.89 6.25 -10.55
N ASP A 63 -15.11 5.16 -11.27
CA ASP A 63 -14.39 4.83 -12.50
C ASP A 63 -12.86 4.91 -12.32
N VAL A 64 -12.35 4.33 -11.25
CA VAL A 64 -10.92 4.30 -10.95
C VAL A 64 -10.19 3.44 -11.98
N ARG A 65 -9.08 3.96 -12.52
CA ARG A 65 -8.26 3.28 -13.53
C ARG A 65 -6.84 2.99 -13.05
N THR A 66 -6.44 3.60 -11.94
CA THR A 66 -5.09 3.46 -11.39
C THR A 66 -5.17 3.25 -9.89
N ILE A 67 -4.45 2.25 -9.41
CA ILE A 67 -4.28 2.00 -7.97
C ILE A 67 -2.80 2.19 -7.63
N LEU A 68 -2.53 2.97 -6.60
CA LEU A 68 -1.22 3.11 -6.00
C LEU A 68 -1.22 2.27 -4.72
N LEU A 69 -0.45 1.19 -4.70
CA LEU A 69 -0.40 0.25 -3.59
C LEU A 69 0.90 0.48 -2.82
N VAL A 70 0.78 0.88 -1.55
CA VAL A 70 1.93 1.38 -0.79
C VAL A 70 2.12 0.60 0.50
N SER A 71 3.33 0.05 0.68
CA SER A 71 3.81 -0.49 1.95
C SER A 71 4.84 0.45 2.55
N HIS A 72 5.17 0.26 3.82
CA HIS A 72 6.27 0.98 4.45
C HIS A 72 7.06 0.06 5.36
N GLN A 73 8.34 0.35 5.52
CA GLN A 73 9.21 -0.35 6.47
C GLN A 73 8.81 0.03 7.90
N GLU A 74 9.24 -0.73 8.88
CA GLU A 74 8.91 -0.54 10.30
C GLU A 74 7.39 -0.49 10.55
N CYS A 75 6.65 -1.39 9.90
CA CYS A 75 5.21 -1.49 10.03
C CYS A 75 4.82 -2.39 11.20
N ALA A 76 4.17 -1.81 12.21
CA ALA A 76 3.74 -2.55 13.38
C ALA A 76 2.75 -3.68 13.05
N ALA A 77 1.89 -3.48 12.06
CA ALA A 77 0.93 -4.52 11.64
C ALA A 77 1.65 -5.74 11.07
N TYR A 78 2.70 -5.53 10.27
CA TYR A 78 3.54 -6.62 9.74
C TYR A 78 4.34 -7.31 10.85
N GLU A 79 4.92 -6.55 11.77
CA GLU A 79 5.62 -7.13 12.91
C GLU A 79 4.70 -8.02 13.74
N HIS A 80 3.51 -7.55 14.04
CA HIS A 80 2.52 -8.31 14.78
C HIS A 80 2.10 -9.59 14.05
N ALA A 81 1.84 -9.50 12.77
CA ALA A 81 1.43 -10.63 11.92
C ALA A 81 2.52 -11.70 11.82
N LEU A 82 3.78 -11.31 11.85
CA LEU A 82 4.93 -12.22 11.71
C LEU A 82 5.45 -12.76 13.03
N GLY A 83 4.88 -12.32 14.17
CA GLY A 83 5.28 -12.78 15.49
C GLY A 83 6.70 -12.41 15.88
N GLY A 84 7.26 -11.34 15.32
CA GLY A 84 8.60 -10.88 15.63
C GLY A 84 9.72 -11.73 15.03
N LEU A 85 9.43 -12.62 14.09
CA LEU A 85 10.43 -13.42 13.38
C LEU A 85 11.28 -12.49 12.50
N GLY A 86 12.60 -12.69 12.53
CA GLY A 86 13.56 -11.85 11.81
C GLY A 86 13.51 -12.06 10.30
N PHE A 87 12.60 -11.40 9.65
CA PHE A 87 12.51 -11.38 8.20
C PHE A 87 13.25 -10.18 7.63
N ASP A 88 13.77 -10.32 6.43
CA ASP A 88 14.12 -9.17 5.61
C ASP A 88 12.81 -8.48 5.24
N GLN A 89 12.56 -7.35 5.91
CA GLN A 89 11.31 -6.58 5.69
C GLN A 89 11.14 -6.18 4.24
N GLN A 90 12.19 -5.71 3.60
CA GLN A 90 12.09 -5.23 2.23
C GLN A 90 11.67 -6.35 1.28
N GLU A 91 12.30 -7.51 1.40
CA GLU A 91 11.96 -8.68 0.56
C GLU A 91 10.52 -9.13 0.77
N LEU A 92 10.08 -9.18 2.02
CA LEU A 92 8.70 -9.55 2.35
C LEU A 92 7.68 -8.56 1.81
N LEU A 93 7.92 -7.27 1.98
CA LEU A 93 7.03 -6.22 1.48
C LEU A 93 6.93 -6.27 -0.04
N GLU A 94 8.05 -6.43 -0.74
CA GLU A 94 8.06 -6.54 -2.19
C GLU A 94 7.30 -7.78 -2.68
N ARG A 95 7.46 -8.91 -1.99
CA ARG A 95 6.73 -10.15 -2.31
C ARG A 95 5.22 -9.93 -2.19
N ASP A 96 4.79 -9.33 -1.09
CA ASP A 96 3.37 -9.09 -0.86
C ASP A 96 2.80 -8.05 -1.84
N LEU A 97 3.56 -7.00 -2.14
CA LEU A 97 3.16 -6.03 -3.15
C LEU A 97 2.94 -6.68 -4.51
N ARG A 98 3.85 -7.57 -4.94
CA ARG A 98 3.69 -8.29 -6.22
C ARG A 98 2.44 -9.18 -6.21
N ARG A 99 2.21 -9.91 -5.12
CA ARG A 99 1.04 -10.78 -4.98
C ARG A 99 -0.27 -10.00 -5.02
N VAL A 100 -0.33 -8.90 -4.28
CA VAL A 100 -1.55 -8.08 -4.21
C VAL A 100 -1.77 -7.33 -5.52
N THR A 101 -0.70 -6.88 -6.18
CA THR A 101 -0.79 -6.30 -7.52
C THR A 101 -1.47 -7.26 -8.49
N THR A 102 -1.00 -8.51 -8.55
CA THR A 102 -1.60 -9.54 -9.40
C THR A 102 -3.07 -9.80 -9.03
N LEU A 103 -3.37 -9.87 -7.74
CA LEU A 103 -4.74 -10.06 -7.26
C LEU A 103 -5.66 -8.93 -7.73
N LEU A 104 -5.24 -7.69 -7.56
CA LEU A 104 -6.05 -6.52 -7.92
C LEU A 104 -6.23 -6.40 -9.44
N GLU A 105 -5.19 -6.61 -10.21
CA GLU A 105 -5.27 -6.55 -11.68
C GLU A 105 -6.12 -7.66 -12.25
N THR A 106 -6.10 -8.84 -11.63
CA THR A 106 -6.95 -9.96 -12.03
C THR A 106 -8.40 -9.73 -11.64
N THR A 107 -8.64 -9.17 -10.45
CA THR A 107 -9.98 -8.92 -9.92
C THR A 107 -10.66 -7.74 -10.64
N PHE A 108 -9.89 -6.74 -11.02
CA PHE A 108 -10.38 -5.51 -11.65
C PHE A 108 -9.70 -5.30 -13.01
N PRO A 109 -10.10 -6.03 -14.05
CA PRO A 109 -9.51 -5.86 -15.38
C PRO A 109 -9.65 -4.41 -15.87
N GLY A 110 -8.57 -3.88 -16.45
CA GLY A 110 -8.53 -2.49 -16.91
C GLY A 110 -8.02 -1.49 -15.87
N VAL A 111 -7.70 -1.95 -14.65
CA VAL A 111 -7.07 -1.12 -13.63
C VAL A 111 -5.57 -1.43 -13.60
N ASP A 112 -4.75 -0.39 -13.69
CA ASP A 112 -3.30 -0.52 -13.54
C ASP A 112 -2.90 -0.33 -12.09
N VAL A 113 -2.04 -1.20 -11.57
CA VAL A 113 -1.56 -1.12 -10.19
C VAL A 113 -0.07 -0.81 -10.18
N HIS A 114 0.30 0.22 -9.43
CA HIS A 114 1.70 0.63 -9.23
C HIS A 114 2.05 0.50 -7.76
N SER A 115 3.13 -0.19 -7.46
CA SER A 115 3.54 -0.52 -6.09
C SER A 115 4.71 0.32 -5.64
N TYR A 116 4.69 0.69 -4.35
CA TYR A 116 5.72 1.53 -3.73
C TYR A 116 6.03 1.02 -2.33
N VAL A 117 7.28 1.25 -1.89
CA VAL A 117 7.69 1.09 -0.50
C VAL A 117 8.20 2.43 0.02
N ILE A 118 7.71 2.83 1.18
CA ILE A 118 8.24 4.00 1.91
C ILE A 118 9.32 3.48 2.87
N PRO A 119 10.59 3.82 2.62
CA PRO A 119 11.68 3.29 3.42
C PRO A 119 11.83 4.04 4.74
N TRP A 120 12.20 3.30 5.78
CA TRP A 120 12.65 3.88 7.04
C TRP A 120 14.13 4.21 6.93
N ARG A 121 14.51 5.38 7.38
CA ARG A 121 15.90 5.82 7.34
C ARG A 121 16.34 6.36 8.69
N GLU A 122 17.49 5.90 9.14
CA GLU A 122 18.23 6.52 10.22
C GLU A 122 19.41 7.27 9.61
N ASN A 123 19.52 8.55 9.91
CA ASN A 123 20.50 9.38 9.23
C ASN A 123 21.04 10.44 10.19
N GLY A 124 22.29 10.24 10.67
CA GLY A 124 22.99 11.21 11.49
C GLY A 124 22.26 11.59 12.79
N GLY A 125 21.53 10.66 13.40
CA GLY A 125 20.74 10.88 14.61
C GLY A 125 19.30 11.31 14.34
N SER A 126 18.90 11.50 13.07
CA SER A 126 17.53 11.70 12.68
C SER A 126 16.98 10.40 12.09
N ALA A 127 15.83 9.95 12.61
CA ALA A 127 15.11 8.82 12.09
C ALA A 127 13.82 9.28 11.43
N GLY A 128 13.40 8.65 10.34
CA GLY A 128 12.17 9.00 9.67
C GLY A 128 11.96 8.27 8.35
N TYR A 129 10.80 8.48 7.77
CA TYR A 129 10.48 7.89 6.49
C TYR A 129 11.00 8.73 5.33
N GLY A 130 11.63 8.08 4.38
CA GLY A 130 12.02 8.68 3.11
C GLY A 130 10.85 8.71 2.12
N PRO A 131 11.08 9.28 0.92
CA PRO A 131 10.07 9.27 -0.13
C PRO A 131 9.70 7.86 -0.56
N ALA A 132 8.44 7.66 -1.00
CA ALA A 132 8.00 6.41 -1.58
C ALA A 132 8.83 6.06 -2.82
N ALA A 133 9.33 4.84 -2.88
CA ALA A 133 10.13 4.34 -3.99
C ALA A 133 9.36 3.26 -4.75
N PRO A 134 9.31 3.32 -6.09
CA PRO A 134 8.58 2.31 -6.87
C PRO A 134 9.22 0.93 -6.74
N VAL A 135 8.39 -0.09 -6.81
CA VAL A 135 8.76 -1.50 -6.79
C VAL A 135 8.37 -2.12 -8.12
N ASP A 136 9.30 -2.83 -8.71
CA ASP A 136 9.09 -3.52 -9.99
C ASP A 136 8.34 -4.85 -9.81
#